data_2b1de67ccf1e5fc466618ab690ff04a8
#
_entry.id   2b1de67ccf1e5fc466618ab690ff04a8
#
_cell.length_a   1.000
_cell.length_b   1.000
_cell.length_c   1.000
_cell.angle_alpha   90.00
_cell.angle_beta   90.00
_cell.angle_gamma   90.00
#
_symmetry.space_group_name_H-M   'P 1'
#
loop_
_entity.id
_entity.type
_entity.pdbx_description
1 polymer ?
#
loop_
_entity_poly.entity_id
_entity_poly.type
_entity_poly.pdbx_seq_one_letter_code
_entity_poly.pdbx_strand_id
1 'polypeptide(L)'
;AGGFTLDYGPFGFIEMFDPKYQSWTGGGMHFSFFNQPVAAQKNFKSFCSALKPLLNSNKEALEELEKIENNFANIMQDKMENIWASKLGLENFDFELFEEFINLMIDTKVDYTIFFRELSNIPDDMSSLEKSFYESLKDENIKLRWNNWLEIWKSQINVNDDESKQKLSNQMKLTNPKYSLREWHL
;
A
#
# COMPACT_ATOMS: atom_id res chain seq x y z
N ALA A 1 9.22 13.10 0.78
CA ALA A 1 10.24 12.75 -0.20
C ALA A 1 11.67 13.17 0.21
N GLY A 2 11.84 13.98 1.24
CA GLY A 2 13.17 14.38 1.76
C GLY A 2 13.92 13.33 2.58
N GLY A 3 13.28 12.20 2.88
CA GLY A 3 13.88 11.11 3.65
C GLY A 3 14.00 11.37 5.16
N PHE A 4 13.52 12.51 5.64
CA PHE A 4 13.49 12.86 7.06
C PHE A 4 12.28 13.77 7.35
N THR A 5 11.84 13.75 8.60
CA THR A 5 10.75 14.61 9.08
C THR A 5 11.32 15.96 9.48
N LEU A 6 10.85 17.04 8.80
CA LEU A 6 11.22 18.41 9.15
C LEU A 6 10.33 18.96 10.27
N ASP A 7 9.04 18.72 10.17
CA ASP A 7 8.02 19.07 11.13
C ASP A 7 6.81 18.16 11.00
N TYR A 8 5.80 18.37 11.82
CA TYR A 8 4.50 17.71 11.77
C TYR A 8 3.44 18.59 11.07
N GLY A 9 3.86 19.51 10.20
CA GLY A 9 2.96 20.31 9.36
C GLY A 9 1.95 19.44 8.63
N PRO A 10 1.17 19.82 7.64
CA PRO A 10 -0.01 19.09 7.16
C PRO A 10 0.30 17.61 6.90
N PHE A 11 0.20 16.83 7.98
CA PHE A 11 0.58 15.44 8.08
C PHE A 11 -0.65 14.63 8.46
N GLY A 12 -0.95 13.64 7.67
CA GLY A 12 -2.06 12.74 7.96
C GLY A 12 -1.92 11.46 7.18
N PHE A 13 -2.16 10.34 7.86
CA PHE A 13 -2.33 9.08 7.18
C PHE A 13 -3.73 8.99 6.59
N ILE A 14 -3.83 8.32 5.44
CA ILE A 14 -5.11 8.10 4.79
C ILE A 14 -6.09 7.41 5.76
N GLU A 15 -7.30 7.91 5.78
CA GLU A 15 -8.40 7.32 6.53
C GLU A 15 -9.32 6.55 5.57
N MET A 16 -10.15 7.27 4.83
CA MET A 16 -10.93 6.70 3.76
C MET A 16 -10.02 6.45 2.55
N PHE A 17 -10.11 5.27 1.98
CA PHE A 17 -9.25 4.93 0.85
C PHE A 17 -9.53 5.84 -0.35
N ASP A 18 -8.49 6.55 -0.76
CA ASP A 18 -8.44 7.36 -1.98
C ASP A 18 -7.01 7.32 -2.55
N PRO A 19 -6.79 6.70 -3.72
CA PRO A 19 -5.46 6.64 -4.32
C PRO A 19 -4.90 8.02 -4.68
N LYS A 20 -5.76 9.02 -4.81
CA LYS A 20 -5.40 10.42 -5.11
C LYS A 20 -5.26 11.28 -3.85
N TYR A 21 -5.47 10.69 -2.68
CA TYR A 21 -5.37 11.42 -1.42
C TYR A 21 -4.01 12.10 -1.28
N GLN A 22 -4.05 13.35 -0.88
CA GLN A 22 -2.89 14.13 -0.46
C GLN A 22 -3.31 15.11 0.64
N SER A 23 -2.53 15.16 1.71
CA SER A 23 -2.76 16.09 2.82
C SER A 23 -2.30 17.51 2.52
N TRP A 24 -1.53 17.71 1.45
CA TRP A 24 -0.93 18.99 1.11
C TRP A 24 -1.76 19.74 0.05
N THR A 25 -2.45 20.79 0.48
CA THR A 25 -3.17 21.68 -0.42
C THR A 25 -2.19 22.46 -1.31
N GLY A 26 -2.43 22.41 -2.64
CA GLY A 26 -1.60 23.11 -3.63
C GLY A 26 -0.36 22.37 -4.10
N GLY A 27 -0.04 21.20 -3.54
CA GLY A 27 1.15 20.41 -3.90
C GLY A 27 1.06 19.66 -5.23
N GLY A 28 -0.11 19.62 -5.88
CA GLY A 28 -0.35 18.83 -7.09
C GLY A 28 -0.37 17.31 -6.83
N MET A 29 -0.72 16.53 -7.86
CA MET A 29 -0.96 15.10 -7.75
C MET A 29 0.31 14.27 -7.50
N HIS A 30 1.50 14.83 -7.66
CA HIS A 30 2.77 14.08 -7.54
C HIS A 30 3.08 13.58 -6.12
N PHE A 31 2.42 14.13 -5.09
CA PHE A 31 2.52 13.64 -3.72
C PHE A 31 1.32 12.80 -3.28
N SER A 32 0.39 12.50 -4.18
CA SER A 32 -0.77 11.68 -3.83
C SER A 32 -0.37 10.26 -3.43
N PHE A 33 -1.26 9.59 -2.68
CA PHE A 33 -0.97 8.33 -2.02
C PHE A 33 -0.39 7.26 -2.96
N PHE A 34 -1.03 7.00 -4.09
CA PHE A 34 -0.53 6.01 -5.07
C PHE A 34 0.58 6.53 -5.97
N ASN A 35 0.88 7.82 -5.94
CA ASN A 35 1.97 8.40 -6.74
C ASN A 35 3.31 8.49 -5.97
N GLN A 36 3.37 8.04 -4.71
CA GLN A 36 4.58 8.05 -3.91
C GLN A 36 5.77 7.31 -4.56
N PRO A 37 5.60 6.15 -5.21
CA PRO A 37 6.69 5.48 -5.92
C PRO A 37 7.30 6.34 -7.04
N VAL A 38 6.45 7.04 -7.80
CA VAL A 38 6.89 7.95 -8.88
C VAL A 38 7.62 9.16 -8.31
N ALA A 39 7.10 9.72 -7.21
CA ALA A 39 7.77 10.82 -6.51
C ALA A 39 9.14 10.40 -5.95
N ALA A 40 9.23 9.20 -5.39
CA ALA A 40 10.49 8.63 -4.90
C ALA A 40 11.50 8.44 -6.04
N GLN A 41 11.08 7.94 -7.20
CA GLN A 41 11.94 7.78 -8.36
C GLN A 41 12.52 9.12 -8.85
N LYS A 42 11.67 10.16 -8.95
CA LYS A 42 12.11 11.50 -9.33
C LYS A 42 13.12 12.07 -8.34
N ASN A 43 12.87 11.88 -7.04
CA ASN A 43 13.77 12.31 -5.99
C ASN A 43 15.12 11.56 -6.04
N PHE A 44 15.08 10.25 -6.24
CA PHE A 44 16.27 9.43 -6.40
C PHE A 44 17.11 9.83 -7.61
N LYS A 45 16.45 10.10 -8.75
CA LYS A 45 17.13 10.62 -9.95
C LYS A 45 17.82 11.96 -9.70
N SER A 46 17.18 12.85 -8.95
CA SER A 46 17.77 14.13 -8.54
C SER A 46 19.00 13.91 -7.64
N PHE A 47 18.93 12.96 -6.71
CA PHE A 47 20.06 12.58 -5.86
C PHE A 47 21.23 12.01 -6.69
N CYS A 48 20.97 11.08 -7.60
CA CYS A 48 22.01 10.55 -8.50
C CYS A 48 22.67 11.66 -9.32
N SER A 49 21.89 12.61 -9.83
CA SER A 49 22.42 13.77 -10.57
C SER A 49 23.34 14.63 -9.72
N ALA A 50 23.04 14.79 -8.43
CA ALA A 50 23.89 15.54 -7.50
C ALA A 50 25.19 14.81 -7.16
N LEU A 51 25.25 13.48 -7.28
CA LEU A 51 26.47 12.69 -7.06
C LEU A 51 27.41 12.67 -8.27
N LYS A 52 26.91 12.82 -9.49
CA LYS A 52 27.70 12.74 -10.73
C LYS A 52 28.95 13.64 -10.71
N PRO A 53 28.90 14.91 -10.27
CA PRO A 53 30.09 15.76 -10.18
C PRO A 53 31.22 15.21 -9.28
N LEU A 54 30.84 14.49 -8.22
CA LEU A 54 31.81 13.91 -7.27
C LEU A 54 32.53 12.69 -7.87
N LEU A 55 31.94 12.06 -8.89
CA LEU A 55 32.44 10.85 -9.55
C LEU A 55 33.10 11.10 -10.91
N ASN A 56 33.16 12.35 -11.37
CA ASN A 56 33.62 12.72 -12.72
C ASN A 56 35.02 12.16 -13.09
N SER A 57 35.88 11.89 -12.12
CA SER A 57 37.21 11.31 -12.34
C SER A 57 37.21 9.77 -12.39
N ASN A 58 36.09 9.12 -12.11
CA ASN A 58 35.97 7.66 -12.06
C ASN A 58 34.85 7.17 -12.98
N LYS A 59 35.21 6.76 -14.18
CA LYS A 59 34.23 6.31 -15.20
C LYS A 59 33.46 5.07 -14.77
N GLU A 60 34.11 4.12 -14.10
CA GLU A 60 33.42 2.89 -13.61
C GLU A 60 32.34 3.21 -12.57
N ALA A 61 32.63 4.15 -11.64
CA ALA A 61 31.66 4.60 -10.65
C ALA A 61 30.48 5.33 -11.28
N LEU A 62 30.68 6.09 -12.36
CA LEU A 62 29.60 6.73 -13.10
C LEU A 62 28.71 5.71 -13.79
N GLU A 63 29.30 4.71 -14.44
CA GLU A 63 28.56 3.63 -15.11
C GLU A 63 27.75 2.81 -14.09
N GLU A 64 28.31 2.56 -12.91
CA GLU A 64 27.59 1.86 -11.83
C GLU A 64 26.44 2.70 -11.27
N LEU A 65 26.64 4.00 -11.05
CA LEU A 65 25.57 4.91 -10.63
C LEU A 65 24.42 4.93 -11.64
N GLU A 66 24.72 4.92 -12.95
CA GLU A 66 23.68 4.88 -13.99
C GLU A 66 22.89 3.56 -13.97
N LYS A 67 23.55 2.42 -13.74
CA LYS A 67 22.86 1.14 -13.59
C LYS A 67 21.94 1.15 -12.39
N ILE A 68 22.39 1.68 -11.25
CA ILE A 68 21.58 1.81 -10.03
C ILE A 68 20.38 2.72 -10.28
N GLU A 69 20.60 3.89 -10.93
CA GLU A 69 19.52 4.84 -11.28
C GLU A 69 18.47 4.17 -12.17
N ASN A 70 18.91 3.46 -13.22
CA ASN A 70 18.02 2.80 -14.17
C ASN A 70 17.24 1.62 -13.56
N ASN A 71 17.80 0.94 -12.57
CA ASN A 71 17.15 -0.21 -11.92
C ASN A 71 16.19 0.18 -10.80
N PHE A 72 16.11 1.46 -10.44
CA PHE A 72 15.25 1.92 -9.33
C PHE A 72 13.78 1.53 -9.51
N ALA A 73 13.23 1.69 -10.73
CA ALA A 73 11.82 1.39 -11.00
C ALA A 73 11.50 -0.09 -10.76
N ASN A 74 12.37 -1.01 -11.20
CA ASN A 74 12.19 -2.45 -11.00
C ASN A 74 12.23 -2.81 -9.51
N ILE A 75 13.23 -2.29 -8.77
CA ILE A 75 13.34 -2.52 -7.32
C ILE A 75 12.11 -1.96 -6.59
N MET A 76 11.62 -0.79 -6.99
CA MET A 76 10.43 -0.18 -6.39
C MET A 76 9.19 -1.02 -6.64
N GLN A 77 9.00 -1.50 -7.88
CA GLN A 77 7.88 -2.39 -8.23
C GLN A 77 7.92 -3.66 -7.39
N ASP A 78 9.05 -4.38 -7.37
CA ASP A 78 9.21 -5.60 -6.58
C ASP A 78 8.90 -5.37 -5.08
N LYS A 79 9.36 -4.24 -4.53
CA LYS A 79 9.08 -3.90 -3.12
C LYS A 79 7.61 -3.58 -2.88
N MET A 80 6.95 -2.88 -3.80
CA MET A 80 5.53 -2.58 -3.70
C MET A 80 4.68 -3.85 -3.79
N GLU A 81 4.95 -4.74 -4.73
CA GLU A 81 4.28 -6.03 -4.88
C GLU A 81 4.44 -6.89 -3.61
N ASN A 82 5.67 -6.98 -3.07
CA ASN A 82 5.92 -7.70 -1.83
C ASN A 82 5.18 -7.10 -0.62
N ILE A 83 5.08 -5.78 -0.52
CA ILE A 83 4.30 -5.11 0.55
C ILE A 83 2.81 -5.44 0.40
N TRP A 84 2.26 -5.36 -0.81
CA TRP A 84 0.86 -5.68 -1.05
C TRP A 84 0.54 -7.15 -0.79
N ALA A 85 1.40 -8.08 -1.25
CA ALA A 85 1.28 -9.49 -0.91
C ALA A 85 1.28 -9.70 0.62
N SER A 86 2.23 -9.10 1.33
CA SER A 86 2.32 -9.20 2.80
C SER A 86 1.09 -8.61 3.51
N LYS A 87 0.53 -7.50 3.02
CA LYS A 87 -0.69 -6.89 3.57
C LYS A 87 -1.90 -7.79 3.39
N LEU A 88 -1.98 -8.49 2.27
CA LEU A 88 -3.06 -9.42 1.93
C LEU A 88 -2.79 -10.85 2.44
N GLY A 89 -1.64 -11.15 3.03
CA GLY A 89 -1.29 -12.47 3.51
C GLY A 89 -1.04 -13.49 2.40
N LEU A 90 -0.69 -13.01 1.21
CA LEU A 90 -0.38 -13.84 0.04
C LEU A 90 1.11 -14.21 0.03
N GLU A 91 1.42 -15.39 -0.48
CA GLU A 91 2.81 -15.81 -0.71
C GLU A 91 3.44 -15.04 -1.88
N ASN A 92 2.68 -14.84 -2.94
CA ASN A 92 3.06 -14.07 -4.12
C ASN A 92 1.99 -13.02 -4.43
N PHE A 93 2.41 -11.91 -5.02
CA PHE A 93 1.50 -10.86 -5.45
C PHE A 93 0.64 -11.34 -6.63
N ASP A 94 -0.67 -11.15 -6.52
CA ASP A 94 -1.65 -11.41 -7.57
C ASP A 94 -2.24 -10.08 -8.04
N PHE A 95 -1.93 -9.72 -9.28
CA PHE A 95 -2.35 -8.44 -9.86
C PHE A 95 -3.87 -8.36 -10.07
N GLU A 96 -4.51 -9.43 -10.52
CA GLU A 96 -5.96 -9.44 -10.81
C GLU A 96 -6.78 -9.32 -9.51
N LEU A 97 -6.39 -10.08 -8.49
CA LEU A 97 -6.98 -9.97 -7.16
C LEU A 97 -6.79 -8.58 -6.57
N PHE A 98 -5.60 -8.01 -6.73
CA PHE A 98 -5.27 -6.67 -6.23
C PHE A 98 -6.03 -5.57 -6.96
N GLU A 99 -6.14 -5.63 -8.29
CA GLU A 99 -6.86 -4.64 -9.10
C GLU A 99 -8.34 -4.58 -8.72
N GLU A 100 -9.00 -5.74 -8.61
CA GLU A 100 -10.41 -5.78 -8.18
C GLU A 100 -10.57 -5.27 -6.74
N PHE A 101 -9.64 -5.61 -5.85
CA PHE A 101 -9.62 -5.10 -4.49
C PHE A 101 -9.56 -3.56 -4.45
N ILE A 102 -8.66 -2.96 -5.22
CA ILE A 102 -8.53 -1.50 -5.28
C ILE A 102 -9.80 -0.85 -5.83
N ASN A 103 -10.38 -1.42 -6.89
CA ASN A 103 -11.64 -0.93 -7.45
C ASN A 103 -12.77 -0.98 -6.44
N LEU A 104 -12.91 -2.10 -5.72
CA LEU A 104 -13.90 -2.26 -4.65
C LEU A 104 -13.71 -1.24 -3.52
N MET A 105 -12.47 -1.00 -3.09
CA MET A 105 -12.18 -0.01 -2.06
C MET A 105 -12.54 1.42 -2.49
N ILE A 106 -12.31 1.77 -3.77
CA ILE A 106 -12.69 3.07 -4.34
C ILE A 106 -14.22 3.21 -4.37
N ASP A 107 -14.92 2.17 -4.85
CA ASP A 107 -16.37 2.18 -5.03
C ASP A 107 -17.13 2.26 -3.68
N THR A 108 -16.53 1.79 -2.58
CA THR A 108 -17.23 1.58 -1.30
C THR A 108 -16.75 2.44 -0.14
N LYS A 109 -15.84 3.37 -0.35
CA LYS A 109 -15.33 4.30 0.69
C LYS A 109 -14.92 3.56 1.97
N VAL A 110 -13.91 2.74 1.86
CA VAL A 110 -13.41 1.90 2.95
C VAL A 110 -12.43 2.68 3.83
N ASP A 111 -12.50 2.51 5.15
CA ASP A 111 -11.43 2.88 6.06
C ASP A 111 -10.23 1.96 5.84
N TYR A 112 -9.16 2.51 5.29
CA TYR A 112 -7.99 1.77 4.88
C TYR A 112 -7.33 0.98 6.01
N THR A 113 -7.11 1.63 7.14
CA THR A 113 -6.42 1.01 8.28
C THR A 113 -7.28 -0.04 8.95
N ILE A 114 -8.56 0.26 9.19
CA ILE A 114 -9.49 -0.67 9.84
C ILE A 114 -9.68 -1.90 8.96
N PHE A 115 -9.89 -1.72 7.66
CA PHE A 115 -10.12 -2.83 6.73
C PHE A 115 -8.96 -3.84 6.77
N PHE A 116 -7.72 -3.39 6.56
CA PHE A 116 -6.57 -4.29 6.58
C PHE A 116 -6.35 -4.94 7.94
N ARG A 117 -6.64 -4.22 9.01
CA ARG A 117 -6.54 -4.78 10.36
C ARG A 117 -7.56 -5.88 10.59
N GLU A 118 -8.81 -5.70 10.13
CA GLU A 118 -9.85 -6.71 10.24
C GLU A 118 -9.60 -7.89 9.28
N LEU A 119 -9.17 -7.62 8.05
CA LEU A 119 -8.77 -8.66 7.11
C LEU A 119 -7.67 -9.57 7.69
N SER A 120 -6.76 -8.99 8.50
CA SER A 120 -5.71 -9.75 9.19
C SER A 120 -6.24 -10.73 10.23
N ASN A 121 -7.51 -10.67 10.60
CA ASN A 121 -8.15 -11.68 11.44
C ASN A 121 -8.64 -12.91 10.63
N ILE A 122 -8.49 -12.87 9.31
CA ILE A 122 -8.91 -13.92 8.37
C ILE A 122 -10.40 -14.22 8.57
N PRO A 123 -11.28 -13.25 8.21
CA PRO A 123 -12.71 -13.35 8.43
C PRO A 123 -13.35 -14.46 7.59
N ASP A 124 -14.37 -15.09 8.13
CA ASP A 124 -15.10 -16.12 7.42
C ASP A 124 -16.03 -15.54 6.36
N ASP A 125 -16.54 -14.33 6.57
CA ASP A 125 -17.44 -13.61 5.68
C ASP A 125 -17.26 -12.09 5.77
N MET A 126 -18.01 -11.35 4.97
CA MET A 126 -17.95 -9.88 4.90
C MET A 126 -18.49 -9.17 6.16
N SER A 127 -19.27 -9.84 7.00
CA SER A 127 -19.88 -9.20 8.19
C SER A 127 -18.82 -8.68 9.17
N SER A 128 -17.71 -9.40 9.30
CA SER A 128 -16.58 -9.00 10.15
C SER A 128 -15.87 -7.74 9.63
N LEU A 129 -16.01 -7.44 8.34
CA LEU A 129 -15.40 -6.28 7.69
C LEU A 129 -16.32 -5.05 7.65
N GLU A 130 -17.64 -5.19 7.99
CA GLU A 130 -18.62 -4.12 7.87
C GLU A 130 -18.22 -2.83 8.59
N LYS A 131 -17.58 -2.93 9.74
CA LYS A 131 -17.12 -1.75 10.51
C LYS A 131 -16.04 -0.92 9.82
N SER A 132 -15.43 -1.43 8.76
CA SER A 132 -14.47 -0.68 7.96
C SER A 132 -15.10 0.16 6.85
N PHE A 133 -16.41 0.05 6.64
CA PHE A 133 -17.13 0.83 5.64
C PHE A 133 -17.82 2.03 6.29
N TYR A 134 -17.63 3.22 5.72
CA TYR A 134 -18.29 4.45 6.19
C TYR A 134 -19.80 4.43 5.91
N GLU A 135 -20.23 3.72 4.88
CA GLU A 135 -21.62 3.55 4.50
C GLU A 135 -21.93 2.06 4.39
N SER A 136 -23.12 1.66 4.86
CA SER A 136 -23.54 0.26 4.68
C SER A 136 -23.65 -0.08 3.19
N LEU A 137 -23.15 -1.24 2.82
CA LEU A 137 -23.24 -1.74 1.44
C LEU A 137 -24.71 -2.04 1.11
N LYS A 138 -25.35 -1.17 0.34
CA LYS A 138 -26.77 -1.31 -0.06
C LYS A 138 -26.94 -1.94 -1.43
N ASP A 139 -25.94 -1.77 -2.30
CA ASP A 139 -25.95 -2.32 -3.66
C ASP A 139 -25.61 -3.81 -3.62
N GLU A 140 -26.55 -4.65 -4.04
CA GLU A 140 -26.40 -6.10 -4.06
C GLU A 140 -25.28 -6.56 -5.01
N ASN A 141 -25.03 -5.82 -6.11
CA ASN A 141 -23.95 -6.14 -7.03
C ASN A 141 -22.59 -5.89 -6.37
N ILE A 142 -22.45 -4.79 -5.64
CA ILE A 142 -21.23 -4.48 -4.87
C ILE A 142 -20.98 -5.53 -3.78
N LYS A 143 -22.04 -5.94 -3.05
CA LYS A 143 -21.93 -7.02 -2.08
C LYS A 143 -21.46 -8.33 -2.72
N LEU A 144 -22.03 -8.67 -3.86
CA LEU A 144 -21.64 -9.87 -4.59
C LEU A 144 -20.16 -9.81 -5.00
N ARG A 145 -19.70 -8.67 -5.53
CA ARG A 145 -18.29 -8.48 -5.89
C ARG A 145 -17.36 -8.65 -4.66
N TRP A 146 -17.70 -8.05 -3.51
CA TRP A 146 -16.93 -8.22 -2.27
C TRP A 146 -16.90 -9.66 -1.79
N ASN A 147 -18.03 -10.37 -1.82
CA ASN A 147 -18.08 -11.79 -1.44
C ASN A 147 -17.21 -12.65 -2.39
N ASN A 148 -17.32 -12.44 -3.68
CA ASN A 148 -16.50 -13.15 -4.66
C ASN A 148 -15.01 -12.87 -4.46
N TRP A 149 -14.66 -11.60 -4.23
CA TRP A 149 -13.28 -11.23 -3.94
C TRP A 149 -12.75 -11.93 -2.69
N LEU A 150 -13.54 -11.95 -1.61
CA LEU A 150 -13.17 -12.61 -0.35
C LEU A 150 -12.98 -14.13 -0.53
N GLU A 151 -13.83 -14.79 -1.30
CA GLU A 151 -13.69 -16.21 -1.62
C GLU A 151 -12.43 -16.52 -2.44
N ILE A 152 -12.14 -15.71 -3.46
CA ILE A 152 -10.90 -15.84 -4.26
C ILE A 152 -9.69 -15.61 -3.36
N TRP A 153 -9.68 -14.54 -2.55
CA TRP A 153 -8.61 -14.26 -1.61
C TRP A 153 -8.38 -15.42 -0.64
N LYS A 154 -9.43 -15.97 -0.04
CA LYS A 154 -9.35 -17.12 0.87
C LYS A 154 -8.75 -18.36 0.19
N SER A 155 -9.04 -18.58 -1.07
CA SER A 155 -8.47 -19.70 -1.83
C SER A 155 -6.97 -19.58 -2.09
N GLN A 156 -6.42 -18.36 -1.99
CA GLN A 156 -5.00 -18.08 -2.24
C GLN A 156 -4.15 -18.04 -0.97
N ILE A 157 -4.77 -17.89 0.20
CA ILE A 157 -4.03 -17.89 1.47
C ILE A 157 -3.83 -19.33 1.98
N ASN A 158 -2.65 -19.60 2.54
CA ASN A 158 -2.28 -20.92 3.06
C ASN A 158 -2.83 -21.13 4.48
N VAL A 159 -4.14 -21.40 4.58
CA VAL A 159 -4.84 -21.65 5.84
C VAL A 159 -5.55 -23.01 5.76
N ASN A 160 -5.02 -24.00 6.47
CA ASN A 160 -5.55 -25.37 6.48
C ASN A 160 -6.13 -25.78 7.84
N ASP A 161 -5.76 -25.04 8.91
CA ASP A 161 -6.15 -25.31 10.29
C ASP A 161 -6.03 -24.03 11.15
N ASP A 162 -6.42 -24.10 12.40
CA ASP A 162 -6.39 -22.96 13.33
C ASP A 162 -4.97 -22.46 13.61
N GLU A 163 -3.96 -23.33 13.58
CA GLU A 163 -2.57 -22.95 13.80
C GLU A 163 -2.03 -22.13 12.63
N SER A 164 -2.25 -22.57 11.40
CA SER A 164 -1.87 -21.85 10.18
C SER A 164 -2.64 -20.53 10.07
N LYS A 165 -3.94 -20.51 10.43
CA LYS A 165 -4.77 -19.29 10.51
C LYS A 165 -4.16 -18.28 11.48
N GLN A 166 -3.80 -18.71 12.69
CA GLN A 166 -3.21 -17.84 13.70
C GLN A 166 -1.83 -17.32 13.28
N LYS A 167 -1.01 -18.16 12.67
CA LYS A 167 0.31 -17.80 12.17
C LYS A 167 0.21 -16.72 11.10
N LEU A 168 -0.63 -16.94 10.09
CA LEU A 168 -0.85 -15.97 9.01
C LEU A 168 -1.44 -14.65 9.54
N SER A 169 -2.44 -14.74 10.42
CA SER A 169 -3.02 -13.57 11.09
C SER A 169 -1.94 -12.72 11.80
N ASN A 170 -1.04 -13.35 12.52
CA ASN A 170 0.04 -12.66 13.21
C ASN A 170 1.02 -11.99 12.22
N GLN A 171 1.36 -12.67 11.12
CA GLN A 171 2.21 -12.11 10.06
C GLN A 171 1.56 -10.88 9.40
N MET A 172 0.29 -10.99 9.01
CA MET A 172 -0.45 -9.86 8.44
C MET A 172 -0.52 -8.67 9.41
N LYS A 173 -0.70 -8.92 10.70
CA LYS A 173 -0.75 -7.89 11.75
C LYS A 173 0.56 -7.15 11.96
N LEU A 174 1.69 -7.72 11.59
CA LEU A 174 2.99 -7.02 11.59
C LEU A 174 3.09 -6.01 10.45
N THR A 175 2.41 -6.26 9.33
CA THR A 175 2.38 -5.35 8.18
C THR A 175 1.20 -4.36 8.24
N ASN A 176 0.08 -4.78 8.82
CA ASN A 176 -1.16 -4.00 8.93
C ASN A 176 -1.31 -3.42 10.34
N PRO A 177 -0.98 -2.13 10.56
CA PRO A 177 -1.03 -1.52 11.87
C PRO A 177 -2.47 -1.46 12.40
N LYS A 178 -2.62 -1.55 13.72
CA LYS A 178 -3.92 -1.35 14.38
C LYS A 178 -4.32 0.12 14.44
N TYR A 179 -3.34 0.99 14.55
CA TYR A 179 -3.52 2.44 14.69
C TYR A 179 -2.67 3.17 13.67
N SER A 180 -3.17 4.28 13.17
CA SER A 180 -2.44 5.25 12.35
C SER A 180 -2.66 6.65 12.91
N LEU A 181 -1.68 7.54 12.74
CA LEU A 181 -1.79 8.95 13.09
C LEU A 181 -2.69 9.64 12.05
N ARG A 182 -3.94 9.81 12.40
CA ARG A 182 -4.91 10.53 11.59
C ARG A 182 -4.89 12.02 11.93
N GLU A 183 -5.32 12.86 10.99
CA GLU A 183 -5.25 14.31 11.13
C GLU A 183 -5.88 14.83 12.41
N TRP A 184 -6.99 14.26 12.87
CA TRP A 184 -7.66 14.68 14.12
C TRP A 184 -6.94 14.26 15.41
N HIS A 185 -5.85 13.50 15.32
CA HIS A 185 -5.00 13.19 16.47
C HIS A 185 -3.87 14.21 16.66
N LEU A 186 -3.71 15.13 15.74
CA LEU A 186 -2.70 16.17 15.72
C LEU A 186 -3.31 17.53 16.09
#